data_1e6e8cdb0e6617dc229363ddff0c822b
#
_entry.id   1e6e8cdb0e6617dc229363ddff0c822b
#
_cell.length_a   1.000
_cell.length_b   1.000
_cell.length_c   1.000
_cell.angle_alpha   90.00
_cell.angle_beta   90.00
_cell.angle_gamma   90.00
#
_symmetry.space_group_name_H-M   'P 1'
#
loop_
_entity.id
_entity.type
_entity.pdbx_description
1 polymer ?
#
loop_
_entity_poly.entity_id
_entity_poly.type
_entity_poly.pdbx_seq_one_letter_code
_entity_poly.pdbx_strand_id
1 'polypeptide(L)'
;MMFRFLIFFLFFTQLSQLIGQPDSRFRPFDWVLYRGAGSISSITEGFTFAYIGTEMGGLKRFNLYSNNFEEPITTAQGLKDNQVTATHFDLGTGLIWVASPHHVQYSFSREGDWYAKELQNLGLSRNDWINRIGSSTNYIWLQARSSYVKLDHSSGILVGIYPTPDELDIHWSSGQYVGQSNLHEIFMNYSAMDGWILNGDEFIDPLGRRIEITTGLIASHGNVFAGGGDGTFFHGTTTMETFFPLKMDISNTDVVGLFDDGNALWIGSSDFVSSKGVSWINPQSNESFVYEFEGTINMNPTPVYSIHVSHGELWAGGKEIILVYDMKDDYWRTLGEERGVPSGAIWDVHGDSSHIWIASSVGLRRIERVTQRESPIGIENLFFNIPIYDIEGVDDDIWIGSRSGVFVFNQQNPQIRQAKDIGRKDFPELLNRITAIKEFERVVYVVCEMGIAKFDLKERVWELIFPSSIYHAKTVYSLTVNQKHIFLGTENGLVRINKKTGFTREYSFPFIGQVNAMNLDGKTLWLGSSQGLVKFKWKRDL
;
A
#
# COMPACT_ATOMS: atom_id res chain seq x y z
N MET A 1 25.97 -45.44 -14.30
CA MET A 1 25.94 -43.99 -14.67
C MET A 1 24.61 -43.31 -14.36
N MET A 2 23.50 -44.03 -14.35
CA MET A 2 22.14 -43.48 -14.05
C MET A 2 21.88 -43.12 -12.57
N PHE A 3 22.55 -43.77 -11.62
CA PHE A 3 22.35 -43.52 -10.17
C PHE A 3 22.99 -42.23 -9.65
N ARG A 4 24.04 -41.69 -10.34
CA ARG A 4 24.67 -40.43 -9.97
C ARG A 4 23.88 -39.20 -10.46
N PHE A 5 23.08 -39.34 -11.51
CA PHE A 5 22.22 -38.27 -12.01
C PHE A 5 20.97 -38.04 -11.14
N LEU A 6 20.46 -39.09 -10.51
CA LEU A 6 19.26 -39.01 -9.64
C LEU A 6 19.55 -38.28 -8.33
N ILE A 7 20.78 -38.44 -7.78
CA ILE A 7 21.20 -37.75 -6.55
C ILE A 7 21.42 -36.25 -6.82
N PHE A 8 21.91 -35.87 -8.00
CA PHE A 8 22.08 -34.48 -8.38
C PHE A 8 20.75 -33.77 -8.62
N PHE A 9 19.74 -34.46 -9.12
CA PHE A 9 18.39 -33.91 -9.32
C PHE A 9 17.63 -33.70 -8.00
N LEU A 10 17.82 -34.58 -7.03
CA LEU A 10 17.24 -34.46 -5.68
C LEU A 10 17.88 -33.33 -4.86
N PHE A 11 19.15 -33.00 -5.10
CA PHE A 11 19.79 -31.87 -4.46
C PHE A 11 19.33 -30.51 -5.04
N PHE A 12 18.99 -30.46 -6.33
CA PHE A 12 18.48 -29.24 -6.96
C PHE A 12 17.02 -28.92 -6.60
N THR A 13 16.21 -29.91 -6.26
CA THR A 13 14.81 -29.68 -5.85
C THR A 13 14.66 -29.22 -4.39
N GLN A 14 15.69 -29.37 -3.56
CA GLN A 14 15.68 -28.86 -2.19
C GLN A 14 16.22 -27.43 -2.05
N LEU A 15 16.91 -26.91 -3.05
CA LEU A 15 17.41 -25.52 -3.04
C LEU A 15 16.36 -24.47 -3.42
N SER A 16 15.19 -24.86 -3.91
CA SER A 16 14.13 -23.94 -4.30
C SER A 16 13.20 -23.48 -3.16
N GLN A 17 13.41 -23.94 -1.93
CA GLN A 17 12.57 -23.55 -0.77
C GLN A 17 13.20 -22.48 0.14
N LEU A 18 14.36 -21.92 -0.21
CA LEU A 18 15.11 -21.01 0.66
C LEU A 18 15.04 -19.53 0.25
N ILE A 19 14.18 -19.14 -0.70
CA ILE A 19 14.12 -17.75 -1.15
C ILE A 19 12.79 -17.13 -0.73
N GLY A 20 12.74 -16.64 0.51
CA GLY A 20 11.66 -15.79 1.01
C GLY A 20 11.81 -14.31 0.66
N GLN A 21 12.86 -13.94 -0.06
CA GLN A 21 13.04 -12.58 -0.60
C GLN A 21 12.83 -12.58 -2.11
N PRO A 22 12.36 -11.46 -2.68
CA PRO A 22 12.02 -11.40 -4.11
C PRO A 22 13.21 -11.69 -5.03
N ASP A 23 14.43 -11.36 -4.57
CA ASP A 23 15.66 -11.61 -5.32
C ASP A 23 16.86 -11.27 -4.41
N SER A 24 17.91 -12.09 -4.42
CA SER A 24 19.14 -11.89 -3.65
C SER A 24 19.88 -10.57 -3.95
N ARG A 25 19.52 -9.88 -5.02
CA ARG A 25 20.05 -8.56 -5.39
C ARG A 25 19.54 -7.44 -4.51
N PHE A 26 18.38 -7.62 -3.89
CA PHE A 26 17.73 -6.61 -3.08
C PHE A 26 17.97 -6.85 -1.60
N ARG A 27 18.15 -5.76 -0.85
CA ARG A 27 18.11 -5.77 0.60
C ARG A 27 16.66 -5.82 1.08
N PRO A 28 16.38 -6.24 2.31
CA PRO A 28 15.02 -6.39 2.82
C PRO A 28 14.11 -5.18 2.58
N PHE A 29 14.62 -3.96 2.77
CA PHE A 29 13.84 -2.72 2.61
C PHE A 29 14.16 -1.94 1.33
N ASP A 30 14.69 -2.57 0.29
CA ASP A 30 14.71 -1.98 -1.05
C ASP A 30 13.30 -2.01 -1.68
N TRP A 31 12.49 -2.97 -1.24
CA TRP A 31 11.06 -3.06 -1.49
C TRP A 31 10.31 -3.05 -0.16
N VAL A 32 9.30 -2.21 -0.02
CA VAL A 32 8.43 -2.16 1.16
C VAL A 32 6.99 -2.15 0.72
N LEU A 33 6.19 -3.03 1.30
CA LEU A 33 4.74 -3.09 1.06
C LEU A 33 4.01 -2.53 2.28
N TYR A 34 3.25 -1.46 2.09
CA TYR A 34 2.32 -0.92 3.08
C TYR A 34 0.91 -1.41 2.77
N ARG A 35 0.21 -1.85 3.81
CA ARG A 35 -1.17 -2.34 3.72
C ARG A 35 -1.98 -1.83 4.90
N GLY A 36 -3.29 -1.80 4.74
CA GLY A 36 -4.20 -1.62 5.86
C GLY A 36 -3.93 -2.66 6.95
N ALA A 37 -3.93 -2.24 8.21
CA ALA A 37 -3.57 -3.11 9.32
C ALA A 37 -4.63 -4.18 9.60
N GLY A 38 -5.90 -3.83 9.53
CA GLY A 38 -6.94 -4.61 10.19
C GLY A 38 -6.74 -4.62 11.71
N SER A 39 -7.25 -5.63 12.38
CA SER A 39 -7.09 -5.82 13.82
C SER A 39 -5.65 -6.13 14.22
N ILE A 40 -5.22 -5.67 15.38
CA ILE A 40 -3.96 -6.08 15.98
C ILE A 40 -4.16 -7.43 16.66
N SER A 41 -3.37 -8.43 16.27
CA SER A 41 -3.49 -9.81 16.74
C SER A 41 -2.56 -10.13 17.92
N SER A 42 -1.37 -9.52 17.95
CA SER A 42 -0.35 -9.82 18.96
C SER A 42 0.69 -8.70 19.06
N ILE A 43 1.32 -8.60 20.24
CA ILE A 43 2.37 -7.62 20.49
C ILE A 43 3.48 -8.31 21.27
N THR A 44 4.73 -8.01 20.93
CA THR A 44 5.92 -8.43 21.68
C THR A 44 6.95 -7.32 21.75
N GLU A 45 7.62 -7.18 22.88
CA GLU A 45 8.72 -6.23 23.05
C GLU A 45 10.05 -6.90 22.71
N GLY A 46 10.83 -6.26 21.85
CA GLY A 46 12.22 -6.61 21.56
C GLY A 46 13.17 -5.54 22.12
N PHE A 47 14.44 -5.58 21.71
CA PHE A 47 15.46 -4.65 22.22
C PHE A 47 15.26 -3.20 21.76
N THR A 48 14.79 -3.02 20.53
CA THR A 48 14.64 -1.69 19.90
C THR A 48 13.20 -1.41 19.51
N PHE A 49 12.44 -2.46 19.21
CA PHE A 49 11.10 -2.36 18.65
C PHE A 49 10.09 -3.10 19.50
N ALA A 50 8.89 -2.55 19.60
CA ALA A 50 7.70 -3.35 19.77
C ALA A 50 7.31 -3.88 18.39
N TYR A 51 7.14 -5.18 18.27
CA TYR A 51 6.67 -5.87 17.08
C TYR A 51 5.18 -6.16 17.23
N ILE A 52 4.40 -5.72 16.26
CA ILE A 52 2.94 -5.71 16.31
C ILE A 52 2.41 -6.52 15.15
N GLY A 53 1.88 -7.70 15.45
CA GLY A 53 1.20 -8.56 14.48
C GLY A 53 -0.16 -7.99 14.11
N THR A 54 -0.49 -7.98 12.84
CA THR A 54 -1.75 -7.44 12.32
C THR A 54 -2.46 -8.45 11.41
N GLU A 55 -3.77 -8.30 11.29
CA GLU A 55 -4.60 -9.19 10.49
C GLU A 55 -4.32 -9.12 8.99
N MET A 56 -3.92 -7.94 8.45
CA MET A 56 -3.73 -7.74 7.01
C MET A 56 -2.43 -7.03 6.64
N GLY A 57 -1.81 -6.31 7.58
CA GLY A 57 -0.67 -5.41 7.33
C GLY A 57 0.71 -5.99 7.63
N GLY A 58 0.80 -7.29 7.90
CA GLY A 58 2.05 -7.94 8.29
C GLY A 58 2.46 -7.64 9.73
N LEU A 59 3.76 -7.57 9.95
CA LEU A 59 4.38 -7.26 11.23
C LEU A 59 4.83 -5.80 11.23
N LYS A 60 4.19 -4.93 12.00
CA LYS A 60 4.59 -3.54 12.16
C LYS A 60 5.69 -3.42 13.21
N ARG A 61 6.55 -2.44 13.06
CA ARG A 61 7.68 -2.16 13.95
C ARG A 61 7.52 -0.77 14.52
N PHE A 62 7.36 -0.68 15.84
CA PHE A 62 7.32 0.58 16.56
C PHE A 62 8.65 0.74 17.33
N ASN A 63 9.42 1.78 17.01
CA ASN A 63 10.71 2.03 17.64
C ASN A 63 10.51 2.67 19.01
N LEU A 64 10.94 1.98 20.06
CA LEU A 64 10.75 2.36 21.47
C LEU A 64 11.55 3.60 21.89
N TYR A 65 12.57 3.99 21.13
CA TYR A 65 13.41 5.14 21.44
C TYR A 65 12.96 6.42 20.71
N SER A 66 12.54 6.29 19.45
CA SER A 66 12.07 7.43 18.66
C SER A 66 10.57 7.65 18.75
N ASN A 67 9.82 6.70 19.34
CA ASN A 67 8.36 6.67 19.41
C ASN A 67 7.66 6.81 18.05
N ASN A 68 8.25 6.22 16.99
CA ASN A 68 7.73 6.25 15.63
C ASN A 68 7.65 4.84 15.04
N PHE A 69 6.74 4.66 14.10
CA PHE A 69 6.73 3.46 13.27
C PHE A 69 7.85 3.51 12.24
N GLU A 70 8.45 2.35 11.99
CA GLU A 70 9.35 2.13 10.88
C GLU A 70 8.71 1.25 9.79
N GLU A 71 9.42 1.06 8.69
CA GLU A 71 8.93 0.26 7.57
C GLU A 71 8.47 -1.13 8.05
N PRO A 72 7.27 -1.59 7.66
CA PRO A 72 6.71 -2.86 8.12
C PRO A 72 7.44 -4.06 7.49
N ILE A 73 7.36 -5.21 8.15
CA ILE A 73 7.78 -6.50 7.62
C ILE A 73 6.56 -7.22 7.06
N THR A 74 6.62 -7.55 5.78
CA THR A 74 5.52 -8.14 5.03
C THR A 74 6.01 -9.28 4.12
N THR A 75 5.18 -9.72 3.22
CA THR A 75 5.61 -10.67 2.17
C THR A 75 6.73 -10.12 1.28
N ALA A 76 6.90 -8.80 1.22
CA ALA A 76 8.05 -8.18 0.54
C ALA A 76 9.39 -8.43 1.25
N GLN A 77 9.39 -8.65 2.56
CA GLN A 77 10.56 -9.04 3.35
C GLN A 77 10.65 -10.55 3.57
N GLY A 78 9.73 -11.34 2.98
CA GLY A 78 9.77 -12.80 3.00
C GLY A 78 8.85 -13.46 4.02
N LEU A 79 7.92 -12.76 4.63
CA LEU A 79 6.83 -13.43 5.33
C LEU A 79 6.02 -14.27 4.33
N LYS A 80 5.52 -15.42 4.78
CA LYS A 80 4.68 -16.30 3.95
C LYS A 80 3.27 -15.73 3.77
N ASP A 81 2.83 -14.89 4.71
CA ASP A 81 1.53 -14.23 4.68
C ASP A 81 1.62 -12.86 5.37
N ASN A 82 0.78 -11.93 4.96
CA ASN A 82 0.60 -10.66 5.66
C ASN A 82 -0.39 -10.75 6.83
N GLN A 83 -1.13 -11.84 6.95
CA GLN A 83 -1.91 -12.15 8.14
C GLN A 83 -1.00 -12.74 9.21
N VAL A 84 -0.76 -11.98 10.28
CA VAL A 84 0.00 -12.44 11.45
C VAL A 84 -0.99 -12.82 12.55
N THR A 85 -0.93 -14.06 13.03
CA THR A 85 -1.80 -14.54 14.12
C THR A 85 -1.14 -14.43 15.48
N ALA A 86 0.18 -14.56 15.55
CA ALA A 86 0.97 -14.42 16.78
C ALA A 86 2.40 -13.97 16.46
N THR A 87 3.01 -13.23 17.38
CA THR A 87 4.42 -12.84 17.30
C THR A 87 5.09 -12.92 18.65
N HIS A 88 6.40 -13.23 18.68
CA HIS A 88 7.19 -13.32 19.90
C HIS A 88 8.65 -12.99 19.62
N PHE A 89 9.22 -12.11 20.45
CA PHE A 89 10.65 -11.85 20.45
C PHE A 89 11.30 -12.67 21.58
N ASP A 90 12.11 -13.65 21.20
CA ASP A 90 12.84 -14.45 22.17
C ASP A 90 14.10 -13.70 22.63
N LEU A 91 14.07 -13.20 23.85
CA LEU A 91 15.19 -12.44 24.44
C LEU A 91 16.45 -13.31 24.61
N GLY A 92 16.30 -14.63 24.76
CA GLY A 92 17.42 -15.55 24.94
C GLY A 92 18.27 -15.71 23.67
N THR A 93 17.63 -15.83 22.51
CA THR A 93 18.31 -16.01 21.21
C THR A 93 18.36 -14.74 20.37
N GLY A 94 17.52 -13.74 20.66
CA GLY A 94 17.32 -12.56 19.83
C GLY A 94 16.55 -12.83 18.55
N LEU A 95 15.91 -14.01 18.41
CA LEU A 95 15.06 -14.36 17.29
C LEU A 95 13.69 -13.70 17.41
N ILE A 96 13.17 -13.23 16.29
CA ILE A 96 11.74 -12.90 16.15
C ILE A 96 11.00 -14.09 15.56
N TRP A 97 9.93 -14.52 16.20
CA TRP A 97 9.03 -15.57 15.78
C TRP A 97 7.69 -14.98 15.35
N VAL A 98 7.17 -15.46 14.23
CA VAL A 98 5.91 -14.98 13.65
C VAL A 98 5.10 -16.18 13.20
N ALA A 99 3.84 -16.26 13.61
CA ALA A 99 2.88 -17.22 13.10
C ALA A 99 1.90 -16.55 12.13
N SER A 100 1.54 -17.29 11.12
CA SER A 100 0.50 -16.97 10.13
C SER A 100 -0.49 -18.15 10.04
N PRO A 101 -1.58 -18.10 9.27
CA PRO A 101 -2.57 -19.18 9.23
C PRO A 101 -2.04 -20.58 8.96
N HIS A 102 -0.94 -20.68 8.21
CA HIS A 102 -0.39 -21.99 7.79
C HIS A 102 1.07 -22.22 8.15
N HIS A 103 1.77 -21.18 8.64
CA HIS A 103 3.20 -21.25 8.88
C HIS A 103 3.57 -20.63 10.23
N VAL A 104 4.67 -21.13 10.81
CA VAL A 104 5.47 -20.40 11.78
C VAL A 104 6.83 -20.11 11.16
N GLN A 105 7.32 -18.90 11.36
CA GLN A 105 8.59 -18.42 10.82
C GLN A 105 9.43 -17.79 11.91
N TYR A 106 10.74 -17.83 11.76
CA TYR A 106 11.64 -17.10 12.62
C TYR A 106 12.82 -16.50 11.84
N SER A 107 13.40 -15.43 12.36
CA SER A 107 14.52 -14.73 11.73
C SER A 107 15.49 -14.18 12.76
N PHE A 108 16.79 -14.31 12.48
CA PHE A 108 17.88 -13.67 13.23
C PHE A 108 18.07 -12.22 12.81
N SER A 109 18.01 -11.94 11.51
CA SER A 109 18.18 -10.57 10.99
C SER A 109 17.03 -9.66 11.40
N ARG A 110 15.86 -10.24 11.72
CA ARG A 110 14.63 -9.53 12.10
C ARG A 110 14.09 -8.62 11.00
N GLU A 111 14.64 -8.70 9.82
CA GLU A 111 14.31 -7.87 8.66
C GLU A 111 14.09 -8.69 7.39
N GLY A 112 14.62 -9.90 7.35
CA GLY A 112 14.56 -10.85 6.24
C GLY A 112 15.09 -12.21 6.68
N ASP A 113 15.51 -13.04 5.75
CA ASP A 113 16.12 -14.36 6.00
C ASP A 113 15.26 -15.26 6.92
N TRP A 114 13.98 -15.39 6.54
CA TRP A 114 12.99 -16.12 7.31
C TRP A 114 13.08 -17.62 7.09
N TYR A 115 13.19 -18.37 8.19
CA TYR A 115 13.03 -19.82 8.21
C TYR A 115 11.57 -20.16 8.47
N ALA A 116 10.91 -20.82 7.53
CA ALA A 116 9.48 -21.14 7.60
C ALA A 116 9.25 -22.63 7.82
N LYS A 117 8.26 -22.96 8.64
CA LYS A 117 7.73 -24.30 8.87
C LYS A 117 6.22 -24.28 8.70
N GLU A 118 5.69 -25.22 7.95
CA GLU A 118 4.24 -25.42 7.85
C GLU A 118 3.70 -25.99 9.17
N LEU A 119 2.57 -25.49 9.64
CA LEU A 119 1.93 -25.95 10.87
C LEU A 119 1.57 -27.43 10.83
N GLN A 120 1.22 -27.97 9.65
CA GLN A 120 0.95 -29.39 9.44
C GLN A 120 2.19 -30.26 9.71
N ASN A 121 3.37 -29.78 9.34
CA ASN A 121 4.64 -30.49 9.61
C ASN A 121 5.01 -30.48 11.10
N LEU A 122 4.36 -29.62 11.88
CA LEU A 122 4.45 -29.60 13.34
C LEU A 122 3.34 -30.42 14.02
N GLY A 123 2.56 -31.18 13.24
CA GLY A 123 1.51 -32.08 13.74
C GLY A 123 0.19 -31.37 14.07
N LEU A 124 0.02 -30.14 13.65
CA LEU A 124 -1.24 -29.39 13.79
C LEU A 124 -2.18 -29.68 12.60
N SER A 125 -3.48 -29.61 12.83
CA SER A 125 -4.46 -29.76 11.75
C SER A 125 -4.49 -28.52 10.83
N ARG A 126 -5.07 -28.68 9.64
CA ARG A 126 -5.18 -27.57 8.66
C ARG A 126 -6.03 -26.39 9.18
N ASN A 127 -6.91 -26.64 10.13
CA ASN A 127 -7.80 -25.63 10.70
C ASN A 127 -7.29 -25.06 12.04
N ASP A 128 -6.12 -25.51 12.49
CA ASP A 128 -5.47 -24.94 13.66
C ASP A 128 -4.68 -23.69 13.28
N TRP A 129 -4.65 -22.76 14.19
CA TRP A 129 -3.80 -21.57 14.12
C TRP A 129 -3.13 -21.34 15.47
N ILE A 130 -2.08 -20.56 15.47
CA ILE A 130 -1.35 -20.19 16.68
C ILE A 130 -1.94 -18.91 17.25
N ASN A 131 -2.41 -18.99 18.50
CA ASN A 131 -3.01 -17.85 19.22
C ASN A 131 -1.96 -16.94 19.85
N ARG A 132 -0.88 -17.53 20.40
CA ARG A 132 0.26 -16.81 20.94
C ARG A 132 1.52 -17.68 20.94
N ILE A 133 2.67 -17.01 21.09
CA ILE A 133 3.98 -17.64 21.15
C ILE A 133 4.66 -17.21 22.46
N GLY A 134 5.44 -18.08 23.07
CA GLY A 134 6.26 -17.78 24.23
C GLY A 134 7.58 -18.52 24.19
N SER A 135 8.52 -18.13 25.06
CA SER A 135 9.80 -18.80 25.23
C SER A 135 10.07 -19.16 26.67
N SER A 136 10.72 -20.29 26.89
CA SER A 136 11.40 -20.66 28.12
C SER A 136 12.91 -20.63 27.90
N THR A 137 13.69 -21.08 28.86
CA THR A 137 15.16 -21.08 28.76
C THR A 137 15.69 -21.79 27.50
N ASN A 138 15.04 -22.87 27.04
CA ASN A 138 15.55 -23.70 25.94
C ASN A 138 14.54 -23.91 24.80
N TYR A 139 13.31 -23.47 24.95
CA TYR A 139 12.24 -23.85 24.04
C TYR A 139 11.35 -22.67 23.67
N ILE A 140 10.79 -22.77 22.47
CA ILE A 140 9.66 -21.96 22.01
C ILE A 140 8.39 -22.77 22.15
N TRP A 141 7.38 -22.12 22.68
CA TRP A 141 6.05 -22.66 22.86
C TRP A 141 5.06 -21.97 21.95
N LEU A 142 4.35 -22.76 21.16
CA LEU A 142 3.26 -22.28 20.33
C LEU A 142 1.95 -22.75 20.96
N GLN A 143 1.08 -21.82 21.32
CA GLN A 143 -0.26 -22.14 21.80
C GLN A 143 -1.21 -22.22 20.61
N ALA A 144 -1.61 -23.42 20.24
CA ALA A 144 -2.69 -23.66 19.31
C ALA A 144 -4.05 -23.72 20.02
N ARG A 145 -5.13 -23.93 19.28
CA ARG A 145 -6.50 -23.93 19.82
C ARG A 145 -6.71 -24.93 20.96
N SER A 146 -6.17 -26.12 20.86
CA SER A 146 -6.40 -27.22 21.83
C SER A 146 -5.12 -27.91 22.29
N SER A 147 -3.95 -27.42 21.90
CA SER A 147 -2.66 -28.04 22.20
C SER A 147 -1.53 -27.01 22.21
N TYR A 148 -0.41 -27.43 22.77
CA TYR A 148 0.81 -26.65 22.83
C TYR A 148 1.91 -27.40 22.09
N VAL A 149 2.57 -26.71 21.14
CA VAL A 149 3.71 -27.25 20.40
C VAL A 149 5.00 -26.72 21.01
N LYS A 150 5.90 -27.63 21.36
CA LYS A 150 7.22 -27.32 21.91
C LYS A 150 8.28 -27.46 20.84
N LEU A 151 9.03 -26.40 20.58
CA LEU A 151 10.13 -26.36 19.61
C LEU A 151 11.44 -26.04 20.31
N ASP A 152 12.55 -26.56 19.81
CA ASP A 152 13.87 -26.09 20.19
C ASP A 152 14.04 -24.63 19.74
N HIS A 153 14.47 -23.72 20.63
CA HIS A 153 14.44 -22.30 20.38
C HIS A 153 15.48 -21.81 19.35
N SER A 154 16.54 -22.57 19.11
CA SER A 154 17.61 -22.21 18.18
C SER A 154 17.41 -22.75 16.77
N SER A 155 16.86 -23.97 16.67
CA SER A 155 16.69 -24.70 15.41
C SER A 155 15.23 -24.77 14.93
N GLY A 156 14.26 -24.47 15.83
CA GLY A 156 12.86 -24.66 15.57
C GLY A 156 12.44 -26.11 15.37
N ILE A 157 13.27 -27.09 15.76
CA ILE A 157 12.94 -28.53 15.64
C ILE A 157 11.82 -28.86 16.61
N LEU A 158 10.82 -29.62 16.13
CA LEU A 158 9.72 -30.13 16.94
C LEU A 158 10.24 -31.06 18.04
N VAL A 159 9.96 -30.74 19.29
CA VAL A 159 10.24 -31.57 20.47
C VAL A 159 9.04 -32.42 20.82
N GLY A 160 7.84 -31.82 20.82
CA GLY A 160 6.61 -32.55 21.11
C GLY A 160 5.36 -31.68 21.07
N ILE A 161 4.20 -32.33 21.21
CA ILE A 161 2.89 -31.70 21.31
C ILE A 161 2.28 -32.11 22.64
N TYR A 162 1.77 -31.14 23.39
CA TYR A 162 1.30 -31.33 24.75
C TYR A 162 -0.12 -30.75 24.93
N PRO A 163 -0.96 -31.32 25.79
CA PRO A 163 -2.25 -30.74 26.13
C PRO A 163 -2.11 -29.46 27.00
N THR A 164 -1.04 -29.41 27.79
CA THR A 164 -0.63 -28.28 28.63
C THR A 164 0.89 -28.19 28.61
N PRO A 165 1.49 -27.00 28.75
CA PRO A 165 2.94 -26.89 28.87
C PRO A 165 3.49 -27.69 30.04
N ASP A 166 4.66 -28.32 29.86
CA ASP A 166 5.40 -29.04 30.90
C ASP A 166 6.40 -28.14 31.65
N GLU A 167 6.42 -26.85 31.35
CA GLU A 167 7.24 -25.81 31.98
C GLU A 167 6.36 -24.71 32.57
N LEU A 168 6.79 -24.09 33.68
CA LEU A 168 6.04 -23.05 34.36
C LEU A 168 6.58 -21.64 34.10
N ASP A 169 7.81 -21.53 33.63
CA ASP A 169 8.56 -20.29 33.41
C ASP A 169 8.50 -19.77 31.99
N ILE A 170 7.40 -20.02 31.29
CA ILE A 170 7.24 -19.57 29.92
C ILE A 170 6.89 -18.07 29.87
N HIS A 171 7.72 -17.31 29.20
CA HIS A 171 7.49 -15.90 28.92
C HIS A 171 6.63 -15.74 27.65
N TRP A 172 5.35 -15.49 27.85
CA TRP A 172 4.37 -15.37 26.78
C TRP A 172 4.30 -13.94 26.23
N SER A 173 4.30 -13.79 24.92
CA SER A 173 3.82 -12.57 24.26
C SER A 173 2.31 -12.46 24.32
N SER A 174 1.75 -11.33 23.96
CA SER A 174 0.30 -11.18 23.88
C SER A 174 -0.29 -12.01 22.74
N GLY A 175 -1.57 -12.29 22.82
CA GLY A 175 -2.33 -12.96 21.77
C GLY A 175 -3.74 -12.41 21.69
N GLN A 176 -4.37 -12.59 20.56
CA GLN A 176 -5.72 -12.11 20.33
C GLN A 176 -6.70 -12.84 21.26
N TYR A 177 -7.47 -12.08 22.04
CA TYR A 177 -8.46 -12.58 22.99
C TYR A 177 -7.93 -13.61 24.04
N VAL A 178 -6.62 -13.69 24.21
CA VAL A 178 -5.99 -14.60 25.17
C VAL A 178 -5.48 -13.82 26.38
N GLY A 179 -5.89 -14.21 27.57
CA GLY A 179 -5.45 -13.58 28.83
C GLY A 179 -6.15 -12.26 29.14
N GLN A 180 -7.24 -11.92 28.47
CA GLN A 180 -7.99 -10.66 28.62
C GLN A 180 -8.59 -10.44 30.03
N SER A 181 -8.86 -11.50 30.79
CA SER A 181 -9.42 -11.36 32.15
C SER A 181 -8.58 -10.49 33.08
N ASN A 182 -7.29 -10.35 32.81
CA ASN A 182 -6.39 -9.54 33.61
C ASN A 182 -6.16 -8.13 33.02
N LEU A 183 -6.41 -7.94 31.70
CA LEU A 183 -6.18 -6.64 31.04
C LEU A 183 -7.15 -5.58 31.56
N HIS A 184 -8.41 -5.94 31.82
CA HIS A 184 -9.40 -5.04 32.38
C HIS A 184 -8.97 -4.51 33.77
N GLU A 185 -8.49 -5.37 34.66
CA GLU A 185 -8.00 -4.96 36.00
C GLU A 185 -6.75 -4.07 35.87
N ILE A 186 -5.86 -4.37 34.95
CA ILE A 186 -4.62 -3.64 34.72
C ILE A 186 -4.91 -2.24 34.15
N PHE A 187 -5.83 -2.13 33.21
CA PHE A 187 -6.12 -0.86 32.54
C PHE A 187 -7.12 0.03 33.27
N MET A 188 -7.72 -0.46 34.35
CA MET A 188 -8.72 0.32 35.13
C MET A 188 -8.22 1.70 35.60
N ASN A 189 -6.91 1.85 35.81
CA ASN A 189 -6.32 3.11 36.27
C ASN A 189 -5.72 3.94 35.11
N TYR A 190 -5.73 3.41 33.90
CA TYR A 190 -5.13 4.09 32.73
C TYR A 190 -6.10 5.09 32.12
N SER A 191 -5.56 6.20 31.69
CA SER A 191 -6.21 7.18 30.82
C SER A 191 -5.69 7.04 29.37
N ALA A 192 -6.34 7.70 28.43
CA ALA A 192 -5.85 7.81 27.07
C ALA A 192 -5.75 9.28 26.64
N MET A 193 -4.76 9.60 25.81
CA MET A 193 -4.51 10.94 25.29
C MET A 193 -5.31 11.24 24.03
N ASP A 194 -5.18 12.46 23.52
CA ASP A 194 -5.71 12.93 22.23
C ASP A 194 -7.24 12.76 22.07
N GLY A 195 -7.98 12.93 23.18
CA GLY A 195 -9.43 12.83 23.18
C GLY A 195 -9.99 11.41 23.20
N TRP A 196 -9.11 10.39 23.29
CA TRP A 196 -9.54 9.01 23.49
C TRP A 196 -9.96 8.74 24.92
N ILE A 197 -10.90 7.84 25.10
CA ILE A 197 -11.39 7.42 26.41
C ILE A 197 -11.26 5.91 26.52
N LEU A 198 -10.64 5.42 27.60
CA LEU A 198 -10.63 4.00 27.93
C LEU A 198 -11.87 3.66 28.74
N ASN A 199 -12.66 2.69 28.28
CA ASN A 199 -13.89 2.25 28.94
C ASN A 199 -13.93 0.72 29.00
N GLY A 200 -13.36 0.16 30.03
CA GLY A 200 -13.31 -1.29 30.25
C GLY A 200 -12.40 -1.99 29.25
N ASP A 201 -12.98 -2.76 28.35
CA ASP A 201 -12.31 -3.51 27.28
C ASP A 201 -12.39 -2.83 25.90
N GLU A 202 -12.82 -1.56 25.88
CA GLU A 202 -12.94 -0.75 24.68
C GLU A 202 -12.21 0.59 24.84
N PHE A 203 -11.68 1.09 23.74
CA PHE A 203 -11.37 2.51 23.59
C PHE A 203 -12.51 3.21 22.85
N ILE A 204 -12.81 4.43 23.25
CA ILE A 204 -13.72 5.32 22.52
C ILE A 204 -12.83 6.40 21.87
N ASP A 205 -12.89 6.50 20.56
CA ASP A 205 -12.11 7.48 19.83
C ASP A 205 -12.74 8.90 19.90
N PRO A 206 -12.04 9.94 19.42
CA PRO A 206 -12.55 11.32 19.43
C PRO A 206 -13.85 11.53 18.65
N LEU A 207 -14.20 10.61 17.75
CA LEU A 207 -15.46 10.60 17.00
C LEU A 207 -16.59 9.84 17.70
N GLY A 208 -16.32 9.26 18.90
CA GLY A 208 -17.27 8.51 19.70
C GLY A 208 -17.43 7.03 19.26
N ARG A 209 -16.55 6.51 18.40
CA ARG A 209 -16.59 5.10 17.97
C ARG A 209 -15.93 4.22 19.01
N ARG A 210 -16.52 3.04 19.20
CA ARG A 210 -16.01 2.04 20.13
C ARG A 210 -15.04 1.11 19.40
N ILE A 211 -13.83 1.03 19.92
CA ILE A 211 -12.73 0.20 19.40
C ILE A 211 -12.42 -0.86 20.44
N GLU A 212 -12.71 -2.11 20.12
CA GLU A 212 -12.42 -3.25 20.98
C GLU A 212 -10.92 -3.40 21.21
N ILE A 213 -10.51 -3.68 22.44
CA ILE A 213 -9.13 -4.05 22.77
C ILE A 213 -8.96 -5.54 22.45
N THR A 214 -8.23 -5.85 21.41
CA THR A 214 -8.04 -7.21 20.91
C THR A 214 -6.88 -7.93 21.60
N THR A 215 -5.89 -7.18 22.10
CA THR A 215 -4.70 -7.73 22.75
C THR A 215 -4.03 -6.68 23.62
N GLY A 216 -3.23 -7.11 24.58
CA GLY A 216 -2.44 -6.22 25.44
C GLY A 216 -1.26 -6.93 26.07
N LEU A 217 -0.24 -6.17 26.44
CA LEU A 217 1.00 -6.66 27.03
C LEU A 217 1.56 -5.64 28.03
N ILE A 218 1.90 -6.12 29.24
CA ILE A 218 2.81 -5.41 30.13
C ILE A 218 4.20 -6.01 29.92
N ALA A 219 5.10 -5.22 29.38
CA ALA A 219 6.44 -5.67 29.08
C ALA A 219 7.37 -5.53 30.29
N SER A 220 8.47 -6.28 30.28
CA SER A 220 9.40 -6.37 31.41
C SER A 220 10.11 -5.05 31.76
N HIS A 221 10.19 -4.11 30.82
CA HIS A 221 10.84 -2.81 31.00
C HIS A 221 9.88 -1.69 31.39
N GLY A 222 8.65 -2.03 31.78
CA GLY A 222 7.65 -1.06 32.21
C GLY A 222 6.86 -0.41 31.08
N ASN A 223 7.08 -0.82 29.82
CA ASN A 223 6.20 -0.46 28.72
C ASN A 223 4.87 -1.22 28.83
N VAL A 224 3.80 -0.57 28.45
CA VAL A 224 2.47 -1.15 28.41
C VAL A 224 1.87 -0.91 27.03
N PHE A 225 1.37 -1.95 26.41
CA PHE A 225 0.85 -1.91 25.06
C PHE A 225 -0.58 -2.45 25.02
N ALA A 226 -1.41 -1.84 24.19
CA ALA A 226 -2.71 -2.40 23.81
C ALA A 226 -2.89 -2.29 22.29
N GLY A 227 -3.65 -3.23 21.74
CA GLY A 227 -4.00 -3.29 20.32
C GLY A 227 -5.49 -3.16 20.11
N GLY A 228 -5.90 -2.29 19.19
CA GLY A 228 -7.29 -2.09 18.81
C GLY A 228 -7.73 -2.95 17.63
N GLY A 229 -9.02 -3.23 17.56
CA GLY A 229 -9.66 -3.94 16.45
C GLY A 229 -9.62 -3.19 15.11
N ASP A 230 -9.34 -1.89 15.14
CA ASP A 230 -9.18 -1.02 13.98
C ASP A 230 -7.72 -0.82 13.53
N GLY A 231 -6.78 -1.49 14.20
CA GLY A 231 -5.34 -1.38 13.95
C GLY A 231 -4.65 -0.25 14.71
N THR A 232 -5.33 0.44 15.62
CA THR A 232 -4.71 1.44 16.49
C THR A 232 -3.86 0.74 17.55
N PHE A 233 -2.61 1.17 17.67
CA PHE A 233 -1.67 0.73 18.68
C PHE A 233 -1.60 1.76 19.78
N PHE A 234 -1.75 1.31 21.03
CA PHE A 234 -1.67 2.16 22.21
C PHE A 234 -0.39 1.84 22.97
N HIS A 235 0.45 2.85 23.15
CA HIS A 235 1.69 2.75 23.92
C HIS A 235 1.56 3.59 25.21
N GLY A 236 1.90 2.99 26.33
CA GLY A 236 1.96 3.63 27.62
C GLY A 236 3.07 3.06 28.48
N THR A 237 3.17 3.52 29.73
CA THR A 237 4.12 3.00 30.71
C THR A 237 3.43 2.76 32.05
N THR A 238 3.97 1.83 32.83
CA THR A 238 3.48 1.54 34.19
C THR A 238 3.62 2.73 35.16
N THR A 239 4.43 3.73 34.82
CA THR A 239 4.66 4.92 35.66
C THR A 239 3.74 6.08 35.32
N MET A 240 3.36 6.22 34.04
CA MET A 240 2.48 7.32 33.61
C MET A 240 0.99 6.94 33.65
N GLU A 241 0.68 5.65 33.58
CA GLU A 241 -0.70 5.12 33.54
C GLU A 241 -1.55 5.82 32.45
N THR A 242 -0.91 6.12 31.31
CA THR A 242 -1.53 6.86 30.20
C THR A 242 -1.13 6.24 28.87
N PHE A 243 -2.12 5.99 28.02
CA PHE A 243 -1.93 5.49 26.67
C PHE A 243 -1.87 6.62 25.64
N PHE A 244 -0.92 6.52 24.73
CA PHE A 244 -0.81 7.34 23.52
C PHE A 244 -1.30 6.51 22.32
N PRO A 245 -2.38 6.94 21.66
CA PRO A 245 -2.88 6.27 20.45
C PRO A 245 -1.95 6.56 19.28
N LEU A 246 -1.53 5.53 18.56
CA LEU A 246 -0.62 5.59 17.45
C LEU A 246 -1.16 4.71 16.32
N LYS A 247 -1.15 5.20 15.11
CA LYS A 247 -1.64 4.43 13.96
C LYS A 247 -0.71 4.61 12.77
N MET A 248 -0.30 3.51 12.18
CA MET A 248 0.33 3.48 10.86
C MET A 248 -0.55 2.65 9.97
N ASP A 249 -1.35 3.33 9.17
CA ASP A 249 -2.36 2.68 8.34
C ASP A 249 -2.56 3.44 7.03
N ILE A 250 -3.07 2.75 6.03
CA ILE A 250 -3.51 3.32 4.75
C ILE A 250 -4.92 2.84 4.43
N SER A 251 -5.61 3.59 3.58
CA SER A 251 -6.89 3.13 3.04
C SER A 251 -6.65 1.89 2.19
N ASN A 252 -7.16 0.76 2.60
CA ASN A 252 -7.23 -0.53 1.88
C ASN A 252 -5.99 -1.06 1.15
N THR A 253 -6.15 -2.26 0.58
CA THR A 253 -5.09 -2.97 -0.14
C THR A 253 -5.02 -2.64 -1.62
N ASP A 254 -6.13 -2.29 -2.28
CA ASP A 254 -6.16 -2.00 -3.72
C ASP A 254 -6.00 -0.49 -3.96
N VAL A 255 -4.76 -0.05 -4.07
CA VAL A 255 -4.41 1.37 -4.29
C VAL A 255 -4.45 1.70 -5.77
N VAL A 256 -5.30 2.66 -6.15
CA VAL A 256 -5.53 3.04 -7.54
C VAL A 256 -5.24 4.51 -7.84
N GLY A 257 -5.31 5.40 -6.84
CA GLY A 257 -4.96 6.82 -6.96
C GLY A 257 -3.73 7.16 -6.12
N LEU A 258 -2.78 7.88 -6.69
CA LEU A 258 -1.61 8.40 -5.99
C LEU A 258 -1.33 9.83 -6.42
N PHE A 259 -1.03 10.69 -5.45
CA PHE A 259 -0.54 12.05 -5.71
C PHE A 259 0.44 12.48 -4.62
N ASP A 260 1.60 12.99 -5.03
CA ASP A 260 2.64 13.53 -4.14
C ASP A 260 2.58 15.05 -4.18
N ASP A 261 2.29 15.68 -3.05
CA ASP A 261 2.25 17.15 -2.93
C ASP A 261 3.58 17.75 -2.46
N GLY A 262 4.62 16.90 -2.33
CA GLY A 262 5.96 17.25 -1.84
C GLY A 262 6.13 17.10 -0.32
N ASN A 263 5.04 16.99 0.44
CA ASN A 263 5.04 16.75 1.89
C ASN A 263 4.47 15.37 2.23
N ALA A 264 3.44 14.97 1.52
CA ALA A 264 2.72 13.73 1.73
C ALA A 264 2.38 13.06 0.39
N LEU A 265 2.39 11.74 0.41
CA LEU A 265 1.86 10.92 -0.66
C LEU A 265 0.40 10.58 -0.34
N TRP A 266 -0.52 11.14 -1.11
CA TRP A 266 -1.95 10.92 -1.00
C TRP A 266 -2.36 9.65 -1.73
N ILE A 267 -3.30 8.89 -1.13
CA ILE A 267 -3.62 7.53 -1.53
C ILE A 267 -5.14 7.37 -1.65
N GLY A 268 -5.59 6.91 -2.81
CA GLY A 268 -6.96 6.49 -3.07
C GLY A 268 -7.05 4.99 -3.33
N SER A 269 -8.19 4.40 -3.00
CA SER A 269 -8.44 2.96 -3.11
C SER A 269 -9.70 2.68 -3.94
N SER A 270 -9.71 1.56 -4.67
CA SER A 270 -10.88 1.11 -5.43
C SER A 270 -11.94 0.40 -4.58
N ASP A 271 -11.69 0.16 -3.31
CA ASP A 271 -12.61 -0.52 -2.41
C ASP A 271 -13.80 0.38 -2.04
N PHE A 272 -14.99 -0.17 -2.15
CA PHE A 272 -16.27 0.51 -1.83
C PHE A 272 -17.00 -0.14 -0.64
N VAL A 273 -16.38 -1.06 0.06
CA VAL A 273 -16.96 -1.77 1.23
C VAL A 273 -16.36 -1.24 2.53
N SER A 274 -15.11 -0.83 2.51
CA SER A 274 -14.42 -0.33 3.69
C SER A 274 -14.83 1.10 4.03
N SER A 275 -14.92 1.42 5.30
CA SER A 275 -15.10 2.79 5.81
C SER A 275 -13.92 3.71 5.54
N LYS A 276 -12.76 3.16 5.16
CA LYS A 276 -11.53 3.92 4.91
C LYS A 276 -11.63 4.67 3.58
N GLY A 277 -11.54 5.99 3.64
CA GLY A 277 -11.63 6.87 2.49
C GLY A 277 -10.28 7.20 1.85
N VAL A 278 -9.87 8.45 1.94
CA VAL A 278 -8.57 8.92 1.46
C VAL A 278 -7.55 8.83 2.59
N SER A 279 -6.34 8.40 2.27
CA SER A 279 -5.24 8.41 3.24
C SER A 279 -4.01 9.12 2.69
N TRP A 280 -3.10 9.46 3.60
CA TRP A 280 -1.78 9.93 3.21
C TRP A 280 -0.69 9.28 4.08
N ILE A 281 0.49 9.21 3.53
CA ILE A 281 1.71 8.83 4.24
C ILE A 281 2.81 9.86 3.97
N ASN A 282 3.53 10.24 5.03
CA ASN A 282 4.76 11.02 4.87
C ASN A 282 5.91 10.07 4.52
N PRO A 283 6.55 10.21 3.35
CA PRO A 283 7.60 9.30 2.90
C PRO A 283 8.86 9.29 3.78
N GLN A 284 9.06 10.29 4.63
CA GLN A 284 10.26 10.49 5.44
C GLN A 284 10.08 10.00 6.87
N SER A 285 8.93 10.32 7.50
CA SER A 285 8.64 9.96 8.90
C SER A 285 7.84 8.66 9.05
N ASN A 286 7.26 8.13 7.97
CA ASN A 286 6.26 7.05 7.98
C ASN A 286 4.98 7.39 8.76
N GLU A 287 4.77 8.65 9.13
CA GLU A 287 3.48 9.09 9.64
C GLU A 287 2.40 8.91 8.58
N SER A 288 1.25 8.46 8.98
CA SER A 288 0.12 8.27 8.09
C SER A 288 -1.18 8.64 8.76
N PHE A 289 -2.16 9.01 7.94
CA PHE A 289 -3.50 9.29 8.42
C PHE A 289 -4.54 8.80 7.41
N VAL A 290 -5.70 8.39 7.91
CA VAL A 290 -6.84 7.93 7.10
C VAL A 290 -8.05 8.81 7.40
N TYR A 291 -8.53 9.53 6.39
CA TYR A 291 -9.83 10.19 6.42
C TYR A 291 -10.90 9.14 6.10
N GLU A 292 -11.67 8.76 7.10
CA GLU A 292 -12.70 7.75 6.93
C GLU A 292 -13.97 8.36 6.35
N PHE A 293 -14.73 7.58 5.58
CA PHE A 293 -16.00 8.04 5.01
C PHE A 293 -17.01 8.37 6.09
N GLU A 294 -17.13 7.50 7.10
CA GLU A 294 -17.98 7.76 8.25
C GLU A 294 -17.21 8.60 9.29
N GLY A 295 -17.83 9.67 9.75
CA GLY A 295 -17.28 10.52 10.82
C GLY A 295 -16.34 11.62 10.35
N THR A 296 -15.58 11.45 9.26
CA THR A 296 -14.68 12.49 8.72
C THR A 296 -15.22 13.10 7.43
N ILE A 297 -15.47 12.26 6.42
CA ILE A 297 -15.98 12.73 5.11
C ILE A 297 -17.51 12.84 5.14
N ASN A 298 -18.17 12.11 6.05
CA ASN A 298 -19.63 12.09 6.25
C ASN A 298 -20.43 11.63 5.04
N MET A 299 -20.02 10.54 4.43
CA MET A 299 -20.71 9.93 3.31
C MET A 299 -20.57 8.39 3.31
N ASN A 300 -21.35 7.73 2.47
CA ASN A 300 -21.17 6.29 2.24
C ASN A 300 -19.84 5.99 1.54
N PRO A 301 -19.23 4.84 1.81
CA PRO A 301 -18.02 4.39 1.13
C PRO A 301 -18.16 4.43 -0.40
N THR A 302 -17.16 4.98 -1.06
CA THR A 302 -17.05 5.03 -2.52
C THR A 302 -15.60 4.77 -2.94
N PRO A 303 -15.34 4.18 -4.12
CA PRO A 303 -13.99 4.10 -4.65
C PRO A 303 -13.39 5.49 -4.84
N VAL A 304 -12.09 5.63 -4.64
CA VAL A 304 -11.30 6.83 -4.96
C VAL A 304 -10.27 6.45 -6.01
N TYR A 305 -10.59 6.72 -7.27
CA TYR A 305 -9.79 6.27 -8.41
C TYR A 305 -8.63 7.20 -8.75
N SER A 306 -8.79 8.49 -8.50
CA SER A 306 -7.78 9.51 -8.82
C SER A 306 -7.70 10.57 -7.74
N ILE A 307 -6.53 11.18 -7.61
CA ILE A 307 -6.29 12.28 -6.67
C ILE A 307 -5.44 13.34 -7.36
N HIS A 308 -5.82 14.60 -7.17
CA HIS A 308 -5.04 15.75 -7.58
C HIS A 308 -5.00 16.78 -6.46
N VAL A 309 -3.82 17.28 -6.14
CA VAL A 309 -3.64 18.32 -5.13
C VAL A 309 -3.08 19.57 -5.79
N SER A 310 -3.76 20.68 -5.63
CA SER A 310 -3.29 21.98 -6.10
C SER A 310 -3.98 23.12 -5.37
N HIS A 311 -3.26 24.22 -5.19
CA HIS A 311 -3.80 25.46 -4.57
C HIS A 311 -4.41 25.26 -3.17
N GLY A 312 -3.87 24.33 -2.38
CA GLY A 312 -4.34 24.05 -1.02
C GLY A 312 -5.61 23.20 -0.94
N GLU A 313 -6.05 22.64 -2.06
CA GLU A 313 -7.18 21.72 -2.13
C GLU A 313 -6.76 20.37 -2.71
N LEU A 314 -7.31 19.30 -2.16
CA LEU A 314 -7.28 17.97 -2.76
C LEU A 314 -8.63 17.71 -3.46
N TRP A 315 -8.53 17.20 -4.68
CA TRP A 315 -9.67 16.78 -5.50
C TRP A 315 -9.52 15.29 -5.79
N ALA A 316 -10.48 14.50 -5.33
CA ALA A 316 -10.45 13.05 -5.50
C ALA A 316 -11.67 12.57 -6.30
N GLY A 317 -11.40 11.88 -7.40
CA GLY A 317 -12.42 11.32 -8.28
C GLY A 317 -12.89 9.95 -7.81
N GLY A 318 -14.19 9.82 -7.59
CA GLY A 318 -14.86 8.56 -7.20
C GLY A 318 -15.77 8.02 -8.29
N LYS A 319 -16.78 7.27 -7.87
CA LYS A 319 -17.89 6.85 -8.74
C LYS A 319 -19.02 7.88 -8.65
N GLU A 320 -19.23 8.64 -9.73
CA GLU A 320 -20.30 9.66 -9.82
C GLU A 320 -20.16 10.81 -8.82
N ILE A 321 -18.98 10.98 -8.23
CA ILE A 321 -18.72 11.96 -7.18
C ILE A 321 -17.29 12.46 -7.22
N ILE A 322 -17.08 13.70 -6.81
CA ILE A 322 -15.77 14.25 -6.46
C ILE A 322 -15.77 14.62 -4.99
N LEU A 323 -14.76 14.18 -4.28
CA LEU A 323 -14.44 14.61 -2.92
C LEU A 323 -13.49 15.80 -3.02
N VAL A 324 -13.76 16.83 -2.26
CA VAL A 324 -12.89 18.01 -2.18
C VAL A 324 -12.51 18.24 -0.73
N TYR A 325 -11.22 18.26 -0.44
CA TYR A 325 -10.68 18.57 0.87
C TYR A 325 -9.96 19.91 0.85
N ASP A 326 -10.43 20.83 1.66
CA ASP A 326 -9.76 22.10 1.92
C ASP A 326 -8.72 21.90 3.02
N MET A 327 -7.44 21.95 2.64
CA MET A 327 -6.33 21.68 3.55
C MET A 327 -6.14 22.77 4.61
N LYS A 328 -6.61 23.99 4.34
CA LYS A 328 -6.49 25.10 5.27
C LYS A 328 -7.53 25.03 6.37
N ASP A 329 -8.76 24.72 6.00
CA ASP A 329 -9.92 24.72 6.91
C ASP A 329 -10.20 23.32 7.48
N ASP A 330 -9.41 22.29 7.06
CA ASP A 330 -9.56 20.87 7.44
C ASP A 330 -11.00 20.37 7.24
N TYR A 331 -11.54 20.62 6.05
CA TYR A 331 -12.94 20.37 5.78
C TYR A 331 -13.16 19.63 4.46
N TRP A 332 -13.98 18.56 4.51
CA TRP A 332 -14.40 17.80 3.36
C TRP A 332 -15.76 18.25 2.84
N ARG A 333 -15.90 18.27 1.52
CA ARG A 333 -17.15 18.48 0.80
C ARG A 333 -17.26 17.55 -0.40
N THR A 334 -18.45 17.32 -0.89
CA THR A 334 -18.73 16.42 -2.00
C THR A 334 -19.45 17.16 -3.12
N LEU A 335 -19.08 16.85 -4.36
CA LEU A 335 -19.72 17.37 -5.56
C LEU A 335 -20.30 16.21 -6.36
N GLY A 336 -21.56 16.32 -6.78
CA GLY A 336 -22.27 15.33 -7.59
C GLY A 336 -22.75 15.91 -8.93
N GLU A 337 -23.74 15.24 -9.53
CA GLU A 337 -24.30 15.60 -10.83
C GLU A 337 -24.82 17.04 -10.88
N GLU A 338 -25.36 17.57 -9.78
CA GLU A 338 -25.87 18.94 -9.66
C GLU A 338 -24.77 20.03 -9.82
N ARG A 339 -23.51 19.63 -9.77
CA ARG A 339 -22.33 20.46 -9.99
C ARG A 339 -21.63 20.17 -11.32
N GLY A 340 -22.18 19.26 -12.12
CA GLY A 340 -21.61 18.87 -13.42
C GLY A 340 -20.63 17.69 -13.35
N VAL A 341 -20.61 16.95 -12.22
CA VAL A 341 -19.84 15.70 -12.13
C VAL A 341 -20.50 14.64 -13.01
N PRO A 342 -19.74 13.92 -13.87
CA PRO A 342 -20.30 12.93 -14.77
C PRO A 342 -20.81 11.68 -14.03
N SER A 343 -21.86 11.05 -14.58
CA SER A 343 -22.40 9.78 -14.10
C SER A 343 -21.49 8.63 -14.53
N GLY A 344 -20.46 8.32 -13.76
CA GLY A 344 -19.54 7.21 -14.05
C GLY A 344 -18.33 7.20 -13.16
N ALA A 345 -17.41 6.26 -13.41
CA ALA A 345 -16.13 6.25 -12.72
C ALA A 345 -15.26 7.41 -13.21
N ILE A 346 -14.71 8.18 -12.29
CA ILE A 346 -13.79 9.29 -12.57
C ILE A 346 -12.38 8.74 -12.46
N TRP A 347 -11.75 8.50 -13.60
CA TRP A 347 -10.47 7.83 -13.65
C TRP A 347 -9.28 8.75 -13.50
N ASP A 348 -9.46 10.04 -13.86
CA ASP A 348 -8.44 11.04 -13.62
C ASP A 348 -9.01 12.42 -13.38
N VAL A 349 -8.30 13.21 -12.60
CA VAL A 349 -8.60 14.60 -12.26
C VAL A 349 -7.35 15.43 -12.39
N HIS A 350 -7.42 16.50 -13.17
CA HIS A 350 -6.34 17.47 -13.31
C HIS A 350 -6.82 18.88 -12.99
N GLY A 351 -6.09 19.60 -12.16
CA GLY A 351 -6.44 20.96 -11.74
C GLY A 351 -5.42 22.01 -12.16
N ASP A 352 -5.91 23.09 -12.78
CA ASP A 352 -5.15 24.33 -12.97
C ASP A 352 -5.58 25.40 -11.96
N SER A 353 -5.12 26.66 -12.15
CA SER A 353 -5.47 27.77 -11.26
C SER A 353 -6.97 28.11 -11.23
N SER A 354 -7.70 27.78 -12.28
CA SER A 354 -9.08 28.22 -12.51
C SER A 354 -10.07 27.06 -12.57
N HIS A 355 -9.66 25.92 -13.06
CA HIS A 355 -10.53 24.80 -13.39
C HIS A 355 -10.02 23.47 -12.89
N ILE A 356 -10.96 22.55 -12.76
CA ILE A 356 -10.74 21.13 -12.52
C ILE A 356 -11.28 20.36 -13.73
N TRP A 357 -10.41 19.64 -14.39
CA TRP A 357 -10.72 18.75 -15.50
C TRP A 357 -11.00 17.35 -14.99
N ILE A 358 -12.02 16.71 -15.52
CA ILE A 358 -12.54 15.44 -15.05
C ILE A 358 -12.59 14.46 -16.22
N ALA A 359 -11.72 13.45 -16.19
CA ALA A 359 -11.75 12.31 -17.09
C ALA A 359 -12.61 11.19 -16.52
N SER A 360 -13.58 10.73 -17.27
CA SER A 360 -14.48 9.68 -16.79
C SER A 360 -14.78 8.60 -17.83
N SER A 361 -15.43 7.54 -17.36
CA SER A 361 -15.91 6.44 -18.21
C SER A 361 -16.93 6.88 -19.26
N VAL A 362 -17.54 8.04 -19.09
CA VAL A 362 -18.62 8.57 -19.97
C VAL A 362 -18.24 9.88 -20.67
N GLY A 363 -17.02 10.36 -20.50
CA GLY A 363 -16.52 11.52 -21.21
C GLY A 363 -15.72 12.51 -20.36
N LEU A 364 -15.54 13.71 -20.89
CA LEU A 364 -14.80 14.81 -20.31
C LEU A 364 -15.74 15.87 -19.76
N ARG A 365 -15.45 16.39 -18.57
CA ARG A 365 -16.12 17.53 -17.96
C ARG A 365 -15.09 18.50 -17.38
N ARG A 366 -15.56 19.71 -17.07
CA ARG A 366 -14.77 20.72 -16.42
C ARG A 366 -15.59 21.47 -15.39
N ILE A 367 -15.04 21.67 -14.20
CA ILE A 367 -15.64 22.44 -13.11
C ILE A 367 -14.78 23.69 -12.88
N GLU A 368 -15.42 24.85 -12.71
CA GLU A 368 -14.73 26.05 -12.24
C GLU A 368 -14.39 25.92 -10.76
N ARG A 369 -13.13 26.14 -10.39
CA ARG A 369 -12.63 25.89 -9.03
C ARG A 369 -13.36 26.73 -7.97
N VAL A 370 -13.56 28.03 -8.23
CA VAL A 370 -14.13 28.97 -7.24
C VAL A 370 -15.62 28.71 -7.01
N THR A 371 -16.40 28.59 -8.07
CA THR A 371 -17.85 28.41 -7.98
C THR A 371 -18.25 26.95 -7.73
N GLN A 372 -17.35 26.02 -8.02
CA GLN A 372 -17.58 24.58 -7.97
C GLN A 372 -18.79 24.15 -8.79
N ARG A 373 -18.95 24.75 -9.96
CA ARG A 373 -19.99 24.46 -10.92
C ARG A 373 -19.39 24.07 -12.27
N GLU A 374 -20.18 23.34 -13.02
CA GLU A 374 -19.81 22.99 -14.39
C GLU A 374 -19.43 24.24 -15.18
N SER A 375 -18.29 24.18 -15.85
CA SER A 375 -17.80 25.19 -16.78
C SER A 375 -17.73 24.57 -18.17
N PRO A 376 -18.77 24.74 -19.02
CA PRO A 376 -18.83 24.09 -20.31
C PRO A 376 -17.61 24.39 -21.17
N ILE A 377 -17.06 23.38 -21.81
CA ILE A 377 -15.90 23.46 -22.68
C ILE A 377 -16.32 23.72 -24.14
N GLY A 378 -17.57 23.35 -24.47
CA GLY A 378 -18.14 23.44 -25.82
C GLY A 378 -17.79 22.28 -26.75
N ILE A 379 -17.08 21.26 -26.23
CA ILE A 379 -16.64 20.07 -26.95
C ILE A 379 -17.10 18.77 -26.32
N GLU A 380 -17.95 18.82 -25.31
CA GLU A 380 -18.42 17.66 -24.54
C GLU A 380 -19.06 16.59 -25.44
N ASN A 381 -19.74 17.03 -26.50
CA ASN A 381 -20.37 16.12 -27.47
C ASN A 381 -19.36 15.24 -28.22
N LEU A 382 -18.09 15.70 -28.36
CA LEU A 382 -17.04 14.89 -28.99
C LEU A 382 -16.66 13.68 -28.14
N PHE A 383 -16.84 13.79 -26.84
CA PHE A 383 -16.48 12.75 -25.86
C PHE A 383 -17.68 12.07 -25.22
N PHE A 384 -18.88 12.34 -25.72
CA PHE A 384 -20.10 11.73 -25.16
C PHE A 384 -20.03 10.19 -25.25
N ASN A 385 -20.09 9.52 -24.12
CA ASN A 385 -19.90 8.08 -23.97
C ASN A 385 -18.57 7.53 -24.51
N ILE A 386 -17.55 8.38 -24.62
CA ILE A 386 -16.19 7.95 -24.94
C ILE A 386 -15.35 7.97 -23.66
N PRO A 387 -14.83 6.83 -23.23
CA PRO A 387 -13.97 6.76 -22.06
C PRO A 387 -12.70 7.62 -22.23
N ILE A 388 -12.44 8.46 -21.25
CA ILE A 388 -11.21 9.24 -21.09
C ILE A 388 -10.43 8.60 -19.94
N TYR A 389 -9.23 8.14 -20.22
CA TYR A 389 -8.44 7.37 -19.27
C TYR A 389 -7.45 8.21 -18.49
N ASP A 390 -6.92 9.28 -19.09
CA ASP A 390 -5.87 10.08 -18.48
C ASP A 390 -5.87 11.51 -19.03
N ILE A 391 -5.48 12.46 -18.20
CA ILE A 391 -5.37 13.89 -18.52
C ILE A 391 -4.04 14.42 -18.02
N GLU A 392 -3.26 15.08 -18.88
CA GLU A 392 -2.03 15.74 -18.47
C GLU A 392 -2.05 17.21 -18.89
N GLY A 393 -1.80 18.12 -17.96
CA GLY A 393 -1.64 19.55 -18.23
C GLY A 393 -0.22 19.87 -18.66
N VAL A 394 -0.07 20.54 -19.81
CA VAL A 394 1.23 20.93 -20.35
C VAL A 394 1.15 22.38 -20.83
N ASP A 395 1.74 23.31 -20.10
CA ASP A 395 1.57 24.76 -20.32
C ASP A 395 0.08 25.16 -20.34
N ASP A 396 -0.40 25.75 -21.44
CA ASP A 396 -1.80 26.11 -21.67
C ASP A 396 -2.61 24.99 -22.33
N ASP A 397 -2.00 23.85 -22.62
CA ASP A 397 -2.64 22.73 -23.30
C ASP A 397 -3.04 21.63 -22.30
N ILE A 398 -4.24 21.11 -22.45
CA ILE A 398 -4.71 19.90 -21.77
C ILE A 398 -4.65 18.74 -22.76
N TRP A 399 -3.82 17.77 -22.45
CA TRP A 399 -3.67 16.52 -23.19
C TRP A 399 -4.66 15.50 -22.68
N ILE A 400 -5.43 14.90 -23.57
CA ILE A 400 -6.57 14.03 -23.24
C ILE A 400 -6.35 12.68 -23.89
N GLY A 401 -6.19 11.65 -23.07
CA GLY A 401 -6.03 10.27 -23.49
C GLY A 401 -7.37 9.53 -23.50
N SER A 402 -7.79 9.06 -24.66
CA SER A 402 -9.07 8.38 -24.83
C SER A 402 -8.94 7.07 -25.59
N ARG A 403 -10.04 6.31 -25.63
CA ARG A 403 -10.15 5.14 -26.49
C ARG A 403 -9.95 5.48 -27.97
N SER A 404 -10.34 6.70 -28.37
CA SER A 404 -10.29 7.15 -29.77
C SER A 404 -9.00 7.85 -30.15
N GLY A 405 -8.03 7.93 -29.23
CA GLY A 405 -6.72 8.55 -29.45
C GLY A 405 -6.40 9.71 -28.51
N VAL A 406 -5.36 10.46 -28.86
CA VAL A 406 -4.92 11.65 -28.14
C VAL A 406 -5.59 12.89 -28.73
N PHE A 407 -6.10 13.73 -27.87
CA PHE A 407 -6.61 15.05 -28.18
C PHE A 407 -5.88 16.09 -27.33
N VAL A 408 -5.76 17.31 -27.87
CA VAL A 408 -5.15 18.43 -27.16
C VAL A 408 -6.10 19.61 -27.23
N PHE A 409 -6.47 20.12 -26.05
CA PHE A 409 -7.31 21.30 -25.90
C PHE A 409 -6.45 22.46 -25.43
N ASN A 410 -6.44 23.55 -26.18
CA ASN A 410 -5.72 24.77 -25.78
C ASN A 410 -6.68 25.69 -24.98
N GLN A 411 -6.29 26.05 -23.77
CA GLN A 411 -7.13 26.83 -22.85
C GLN A 411 -7.19 28.33 -23.22
N GLN A 412 -6.14 28.89 -23.79
CA GLN A 412 -6.08 30.31 -24.20
C GLN A 412 -6.86 30.56 -25.48
N ASN A 413 -6.81 29.61 -26.39
CA ASN A 413 -7.59 29.62 -27.62
C ASN A 413 -8.40 28.33 -27.68
N PRO A 414 -9.66 28.34 -27.19
CA PRO A 414 -10.47 27.15 -26.99
C PRO A 414 -10.67 26.37 -28.30
N GLN A 415 -9.71 25.54 -28.64
CA GLN A 415 -9.71 24.66 -29.81
C GLN A 415 -9.23 23.29 -29.42
N ILE A 416 -9.93 22.28 -29.88
CA ILE A 416 -9.48 20.89 -29.77
C ILE A 416 -8.80 20.46 -31.09
N ARG A 417 -7.69 19.79 -30.96
CA ARG A 417 -6.92 19.21 -32.05
C ARG A 417 -6.67 17.74 -31.77
N GLN A 418 -6.72 16.92 -32.79
CA GLN A 418 -6.25 15.54 -32.67
C GLN A 418 -4.72 15.49 -32.78
N ALA A 419 -4.12 14.43 -32.25
CA ALA A 419 -2.67 14.24 -32.28
C ALA A 419 -2.09 14.35 -33.72
N LYS A 420 -2.82 13.87 -34.74
CA LYS A 420 -2.43 13.98 -36.13
C LYS A 420 -2.30 15.42 -36.65
N ASP A 421 -3.00 16.38 -36.03
CA ASP A 421 -3.06 17.78 -36.47
C ASP A 421 -2.04 18.68 -35.75
N ILE A 422 -1.35 18.18 -34.72
CA ILE A 422 -0.38 18.97 -33.94
C ILE A 422 1.08 18.76 -34.35
N GLY A 423 1.41 17.64 -34.99
CA GLY A 423 2.77 17.31 -35.42
C GLY A 423 3.08 17.78 -36.86
N ARG A 424 4.38 17.90 -37.18
CA ARG A 424 4.84 18.32 -38.49
C ARG A 424 5.00 17.15 -39.48
N LYS A 425 5.37 15.95 -39.05
CA LYS A 425 5.57 14.74 -39.85
C LYS A 425 5.57 13.49 -38.96
N ASP A 426 5.45 12.33 -39.60
CA ASP A 426 5.66 10.99 -39.01
C ASP A 426 4.74 10.68 -37.82
N PHE A 427 3.45 11.00 -38.01
CA PHE A 427 2.44 10.60 -37.05
C PHE A 427 2.28 9.06 -37.08
N PRO A 428 2.43 8.35 -35.98
CA PRO A 428 2.10 6.94 -35.93
C PRO A 428 0.60 6.79 -36.23
N GLU A 429 0.23 6.16 -37.33
CA GLU A 429 -1.15 6.07 -37.86
C GLU A 429 -2.15 5.42 -36.88
N LEU A 430 -1.67 4.87 -35.75
CA LEU A 430 -2.45 4.05 -34.84
C LEU A 430 -2.26 4.46 -33.36
N LEU A 431 -2.29 5.75 -33.01
CA LEU A 431 -2.40 6.22 -31.63
C LEU A 431 -3.85 6.04 -31.13
N ASN A 432 -4.28 4.80 -30.97
CA ASN A 432 -5.57 4.45 -30.39
C ASN A 432 -5.40 3.87 -28.98
N ARG A 433 -6.47 3.92 -28.20
CA ARG A 433 -6.56 3.29 -26.90
C ARG A 433 -5.43 3.75 -25.96
N ILE A 434 -5.44 5.05 -25.71
CA ILE A 434 -4.46 5.70 -24.85
C ILE A 434 -4.78 5.38 -23.40
N THR A 435 -3.84 4.79 -22.68
CA THR A 435 -4.02 4.38 -21.27
C THR A 435 -3.26 5.25 -20.28
N ALA A 436 -2.20 5.93 -20.73
CA ALA A 436 -1.44 6.83 -19.88
C ALA A 436 -0.70 7.91 -20.70
N ILE A 437 -0.63 9.11 -20.16
CA ILE A 437 0.09 10.27 -20.69
C ILE A 437 0.99 10.82 -19.58
N LYS A 438 2.22 11.20 -19.91
CA LYS A 438 3.12 11.89 -18.97
C LYS A 438 4.06 12.84 -19.67
N GLU A 439 4.06 14.09 -19.25
CA GLU A 439 5.06 15.07 -19.67
C GLU A 439 6.34 14.91 -18.83
N PHE A 440 7.49 14.98 -19.47
CA PHE A 440 8.80 15.08 -18.84
C PHE A 440 9.79 15.82 -19.75
N GLU A 441 10.38 16.91 -19.25
CA GLU A 441 11.41 17.72 -19.94
C GLU A 441 10.99 18.13 -21.36
N ARG A 442 9.79 18.68 -21.53
CA ARG A 442 9.24 19.16 -22.80
C ARG A 442 8.98 18.04 -23.82
N VAL A 443 8.81 16.82 -23.36
CA VAL A 443 8.41 15.65 -24.16
C VAL A 443 7.18 15.02 -23.52
N VAL A 444 6.11 14.85 -24.30
CA VAL A 444 4.91 14.14 -23.87
C VAL A 444 5.04 12.68 -24.29
N TYR A 445 5.03 11.79 -23.32
CA TYR A 445 5.03 10.33 -23.52
C TYR A 445 3.60 9.82 -23.45
N VAL A 446 3.27 8.91 -24.37
CA VAL A 446 1.91 8.37 -24.49
C VAL A 446 2.00 6.85 -24.62
N VAL A 447 1.25 6.14 -23.80
CA VAL A 447 1.06 4.69 -23.94
C VAL A 447 -0.18 4.43 -24.77
N CYS A 448 -0.01 3.72 -25.87
CA CYS A 448 -1.07 3.34 -26.81
C CYS A 448 -1.02 1.83 -27.12
N GLU A 449 -1.98 1.35 -27.88
CA GLU A 449 -2.06 -0.08 -28.27
C GLU A 449 -0.80 -0.58 -28.98
N MET A 450 -0.14 0.27 -29.77
CA MET A 450 1.10 -0.10 -30.48
C MET A 450 2.36 -0.10 -29.61
N GLY A 451 2.33 0.60 -28.47
CA GLY A 451 3.49 0.76 -27.62
C GLY A 451 3.58 2.14 -26.99
N ILE A 452 4.80 2.68 -26.91
CA ILE A 452 5.07 3.99 -26.34
C ILE A 452 5.45 4.95 -27.44
N ALA A 453 4.65 5.98 -27.62
CA ALA A 453 4.96 7.12 -28.47
C ALA A 453 5.43 8.31 -27.63
N LYS A 454 6.19 9.20 -28.23
CA LYS A 454 6.53 10.50 -27.67
C LYS A 454 6.23 11.64 -28.64
N PHE A 455 5.91 12.79 -28.10
CA PHE A 455 5.80 14.03 -28.83
C PHE A 455 6.79 15.05 -28.25
N ASP A 456 7.71 15.52 -29.09
CA ASP A 456 8.63 16.59 -28.75
C ASP A 456 7.91 17.93 -28.92
N LEU A 457 7.69 18.65 -27.82
CA LEU A 457 6.95 19.93 -27.82
C LEU A 457 7.68 21.05 -28.57
N LYS A 458 9.01 20.99 -28.64
CA LYS A 458 9.84 21.99 -29.32
C LYS A 458 9.89 21.74 -30.83
N GLU A 459 10.23 20.51 -31.19
CA GLU A 459 10.38 20.12 -32.60
C GLU A 459 9.03 19.83 -33.27
N ARG A 460 7.98 19.56 -32.43
CA ARG A 460 6.63 19.19 -32.88
C ARG A 460 6.60 17.94 -33.73
N VAL A 461 7.31 16.90 -33.29
CA VAL A 461 7.46 15.63 -33.95
C VAL A 461 6.98 14.49 -33.11
N TRP A 462 6.16 13.61 -33.67
CA TRP A 462 5.79 12.33 -33.10
C TRP A 462 6.81 11.25 -33.45
N GLU A 463 7.07 10.35 -32.50
CA GLU A 463 7.91 9.17 -32.70
C GLU A 463 7.35 8.00 -31.89
N LEU A 464 7.18 6.82 -32.51
CA LEU A 464 6.95 5.57 -31.78
C LEU A 464 8.32 5.05 -31.33
N ILE A 465 8.64 5.26 -30.04
CA ILE A 465 9.97 4.95 -29.51
C ILE A 465 10.14 3.48 -29.13
N PHE A 466 9.05 2.85 -28.62
CA PHE A 466 9.07 1.46 -28.21
C PHE A 466 7.78 0.75 -28.61
N PRO A 467 7.84 -0.29 -29.47
CA PRO A 467 6.67 -1.11 -29.76
C PRO A 467 6.23 -1.92 -28.53
N SER A 468 4.94 -2.26 -28.45
CA SER A 468 4.38 -3.01 -27.31
C SER A 468 5.04 -4.37 -27.07
N SER A 469 5.64 -4.96 -28.11
CA SER A 469 6.41 -6.21 -28.00
C SER A 469 7.61 -6.13 -27.05
N ILE A 470 8.17 -4.93 -26.80
CA ILE A 470 9.33 -4.75 -25.94
C ILE A 470 9.00 -5.01 -24.44
N TYR A 471 7.73 -4.90 -24.09
CA TYR A 471 7.19 -5.24 -22.76
C TYR A 471 6.11 -6.32 -22.85
N HIS A 472 6.25 -7.22 -23.84
CA HIS A 472 5.41 -8.40 -24.06
C HIS A 472 3.91 -8.08 -24.23
N ALA A 473 3.59 -6.92 -24.80
CA ALA A 473 2.22 -6.43 -25.02
C ALA A 473 1.34 -6.47 -23.77
N LYS A 474 1.95 -6.31 -22.58
CA LYS A 474 1.22 -6.22 -21.30
C LYS A 474 0.28 -5.02 -21.32
N THR A 475 -0.85 -5.16 -20.61
CA THR A 475 -1.74 -4.02 -20.36
C THR A 475 -1.04 -3.04 -19.41
N VAL A 476 -0.95 -1.79 -19.81
CA VAL A 476 -0.35 -0.72 -19.00
C VAL A 476 -1.45 0.14 -18.40
N TYR A 477 -1.37 0.36 -17.10
CA TYR A 477 -2.33 1.17 -16.33
C TYR A 477 -1.74 2.51 -15.90
N SER A 478 -0.43 2.60 -15.76
CA SER A 478 0.24 3.82 -15.32
C SER A 478 1.62 3.99 -15.95
N LEU A 479 2.06 5.24 -16.04
CA LEU A 479 3.30 5.64 -16.67
C LEU A 479 4.00 6.69 -15.82
N THR A 480 5.31 6.53 -15.60
CA THR A 480 6.16 7.62 -15.12
C THR A 480 7.52 7.59 -15.83
N VAL A 481 8.17 8.73 -15.90
CA VAL A 481 9.36 8.93 -16.74
C VAL A 481 10.40 9.76 -16.01
N ASN A 482 11.66 9.44 -16.19
CA ASN A 482 12.78 10.31 -15.83
C ASN A 482 13.78 10.46 -16.98
N GLN A 483 14.90 11.12 -16.76
CA GLN A 483 15.90 11.36 -17.80
C GLN A 483 16.36 10.09 -18.52
N LYS A 484 16.47 8.94 -17.85
CA LYS A 484 17.07 7.71 -18.38
C LYS A 484 16.09 6.57 -18.61
N HIS A 485 14.97 6.56 -17.89
CA HIS A 485 14.06 5.41 -17.85
C HIS A 485 12.61 5.81 -18.04
N ILE A 486 11.86 4.88 -18.58
CA ILE A 486 10.40 4.85 -18.57
C ILE A 486 9.99 3.70 -17.66
N PHE A 487 9.02 3.93 -16.79
CA PHE A 487 8.42 2.94 -15.92
C PHE A 487 6.96 2.74 -16.32
N LEU A 488 6.57 1.48 -16.48
CA LEU A 488 5.21 1.08 -16.84
C LEU A 488 4.62 0.24 -15.71
N GLY A 489 3.50 0.66 -15.16
CA GLY A 489 2.69 -0.16 -14.27
C GLY A 489 1.78 -1.06 -15.09
N THR A 490 1.87 -2.37 -14.85
CA THR A 490 1.19 -3.38 -15.67
C THR A 490 0.30 -4.29 -14.82
N GLU A 491 -0.49 -5.15 -15.47
CA GLU A 491 -1.32 -6.15 -14.80
C GLU A 491 -0.54 -7.13 -13.90
N ASN A 492 0.78 -7.28 -14.13
CA ASN A 492 1.64 -8.22 -13.41
C ASN A 492 2.93 -7.56 -12.92
N GLY A 493 2.83 -6.37 -12.33
CA GLY A 493 3.97 -5.68 -11.75
C GLY A 493 4.48 -4.51 -12.56
N LEU A 494 5.77 -4.26 -12.46
CA LEU A 494 6.45 -3.09 -13.00
C LEU A 494 7.41 -3.47 -14.14
N VAL A 495 7.42 -2.67 -15.20
CA VAL A 495 8.43 -2.74 -16.28
C VAL A 495 9.24 -1.45 -16.28
N ARG A 496 10.57 -1.57 -16.28
CA ARG A 496 11.51 -0.45 -16.46
C ARG A 496 12.19 -0.56 -17.80
N ILE A 497 12.16 0.50 -18.62
CA ILE A 497 12.79 0.57 -19.93
C ILE A 497 13.87 1.65 -19.91
N ASN A 498 15.07 1.33 -20.35
CA ASN A 498 16.12 2.32 -20.55
C ASN A 498 15.88 3.06 -21.89
N LYS A 499 15.70 4.38 -21.84
CA LYS A 499 15.36 5.20 -23.03
C LYS A 499 16.39 5.14 -24.15
N LYS A 500 17.67 4.96 -23.83
CA LYS A 500 18.75 4.96 -24.81
C LYS A 500 18.96 3.59 -25.45
N THR A 501 18.87 2.53 -24.68
CA THR A 501 19.23 1.18 -25.13
C THR A 501 18.02 0.31 -25.47
N GLY A 502 16.83 0.68 -25.02
CA GLY A 502 15.64 -0.17 -25.09
C GLY A 502 15.68 -1.37 -24.12
N PHE A 503 16.72 -1.48 -23.30
CA PHE A 503 16.81 -2.58 -22.34
C PHE A 503 15.66 -2.52 -21.34
N THR A 504 14.94 -3.63 -21.24
CA THR A 504 13.78 -3.78 -20.33
C THR A 504 14.14 -4.64 -19.13
N ARG A 505 13.57 -4.29 -17.99
CA ARG A 505 13.60 -5.10 -16.78
C ARG A 505 12.21 -5.19 -16.18
N GLU A 506 11.79 -6.40 -15.89
CA GLU A 506 10.50 -6.69 -15.28
C GLU A 506 10.66 -7.04 -13.80
N TYR A 507 9.67 -6.63 -13.01
CA TYR A 507 9.54 -6.91 -11.58
C TYR A 507 8.13 -7.46 -11.34
N SER A 508 8.01 -8.79 -11.36
CA SER A 508 6.72 -9.49 -11.26
C SER A 508 6.64 -10.28 -9.94
N PHE A 509 6.91 -9.59 -8.83
CA PHE A 509 6.81 -10.21 -7.51
C PHE A 509 5.36 -10.28 -7.04
N PRO A 510 4.92 -11.38 -6.38
CA PRO A 510 3.53 -11.55 -5.94
C PRO A 510 3.01 -10.42 -5.04
N PHE A 511 3.88 -9.80 -4.25
CA PHE A 511 3.52 -8.69 -3.37
C PHE A 511 3.31 -7.35 -4.10
N ILE A 512 3.64 -7.25 -5.40
CA ILE A 512 3.34 -6.06 -6.20
C ILE A 512 1.94 -6.18 -6.81
N GLY A 513 1.64 -7.30 -7.48
CA GLY A 513 0.39 -7.47 -8.22
C GLY A 513 0.24 -6.49 -9.38
N GLN A 514 -0.99 -6.07 -9.69
CA GLN A 514 -1.29 -5.06 -10.70
C GLN A 514 -0.88 -3.67 -10.20
N VAL A 515 -0.17 -2.89 -11.02
CA VAL A 515 0.27 -1.52 -10.69
C VAL A 515 -0.62 -0.50 -11.39
N ASN A 516 -1.48 0.14 -10.61
CA ASN A 516 -2.52 1.05 -11.10
C ASN A 516 -2.06 2.51 -11.20
N ALA A 517 -1.22 2.95 -10.26
CA ALA A 517 -0.72 4.31 -10.19
C ALA A 517 0.76 4.32 -9.80
N MET A 518 1.48 5.36 -10.19
CA MET A 518 2.90 5.49 -9.86
C MET A 518 3.27 6.94 -9.57
N ASN A 519 4.14 7.13 -8.58
CA ASN A 519 4.81 8.40 -8.34
C ASN A 519 6.32 8.19 -8.20
N LEU A 520 7.11 9.01 -8.88
CA LEU A 520 8.58 8.94 -8.87
C LEU A 520 9.17 10.11 -8.10
N ASP A 521 9.66 9.83 -6.91
CA ASP A 521 10.41 10.78 -6.09
C ASP A 521 11.90 10.42 -6.08
N GLY A 522 12.66 11.07 -6.93
CA GLY A 522 14.12 11.00 -6.98
C GLY A 522 14.71 9.58 -7.06
N LYS A 523 14.94 8.94 -5.91
CA LYS A 523 15.52 7.59 -5.78
C LYS A 523 14.47 6.53 -5.48
N THR A 524 13.25 6.95 -5.19
CA THR A 524 12.14 6.11 -4.78
C THR A 524 11.07 6.13 -5.86
N LEU A 525 10.53 4.98 -6.15
CA LEU A 525 9.32 4.80 -6.96
C LEU A 525 8.23 4.26 -6.06
N TRP A 526 7.13 4.98 -5.97
CA TRP A 526 5.94 4.56 -5.27
C TRP A 526 4.96 3.95 -6.26
N LEU A 527 4.42 2.79 -5.92
CA LEU A 527 3.47 2.05 -6.75
C LEU A 527 2.17 1.89 -5.98
N GLY A 528 1.09 2.41 -6.50
CA GLY A 528 -0.26 2.04 -6.10
C GLY A 528 -0.62 0.72 -6.77
N SER A 529 -0.87 -0.31 -5.98
CA SER A 529 -1.04 -1.65 -6.52
C SER A 529 -2.23 -2.39 -5.91
N SER A 530 -2.64 -3.49 -6.54
CA SER A 530 -3.69 -4.38 -6.03
C SER A 530 -3.32 -5.08 -4.71
N GLN A 531 -2.06 -5.00 -4.28
CA GLN A 531 -1.59 -5.55 -3.01
C GLN A 531 -1.41 -4.49 -1.91
N GLY A 532 -1.44 -3.21 -2.27
CA GLY A 532 -1.22 -2.09 -1.36
C GLY A 532 -0.34 -1.01 -1.99
N LEU A 533 0.23 -0.17 -1.14
CA LEU A 533 1.23 0.82 -1.55
C LEU A 533 2.62 0.20 -1.47
N VAL A 534 3.34 0.19 -2.59
CA VAL A 534 4.70 -0.38 -2.65
C VAL A 534 5.72 0.74 -2.84
N LYS A 535 6.72 0.78 -1.95
CA LYS A 535 7.90 1.65 -2.04
C LYS A 535 9.04 0.86 -2.65
N PHE A 536 9.65 1.35 -3.72
CA PHE A 536 10.78 0.72 -4.39
C PHE A 536 11.97 1.67 -4.50
N LYS A 537 13.12 1.31 -3.91
CA LYS A 537 14.39 2.02 -4.02
C LYS A 537 15.09 1.63 -5.35
N TRP A 538 14.49 2.00 -6.47
CA TRP A 538 14.81 1.52 -7.81
C TRP A 538 16.26 1.73 -8.26
N LYS A 539 16.95 2.75 -7.74
CA LYS A 539 18.38 2.99 -8.07
C LYS A 539 19.32 1.93 -7.54
N ARG A 540 18.88 1.09 -6.60
CA ARG A 540 19.66 -0.04 -6.11
C ARG A 540 19.85 -1.15 -7.15
N ASP A 541 19.04 -1.15 -8.18
CA ASP A 541 19.04 -2.14 -9.26
C ASP A 541 19.69 -1.61 -10.56
N LEU A 542 20.51 -0.58 -10.49
CA LEU A 542 21.23 -0.01 -11.63
C LEU A 542 22.62 -0.61 -11.81
#